data_9da9c6cad1e9738f0d422996885f1275
#
_entry.id   9da9c6cad1e9738f0d422996885f1275
#
_cell.length_a   1.000
_cell.length_b   1.000
_cell.length_c   1.000
_cell.angle_alpha   90.00
_cell.angle_beta   90.00
_cell.angle_gamma   90.00
#
_symmetry.space_group_name_H-M   'P 1'
#
loop_
_entity.id
_entity.type
_entity.pdbx_description
1 polymer ?
#
loop_
_entity_poly.entity_id
_entity_poly.type
_entity_poly.pdbx_seq_one_letter_code
_entity_poly.pdbx_strand_id
1 'polypeptide(L)'
;MAIRYGSLCSGIEAASVAWETLGWQPAWFAEIEPFPCAVLSHRWPHVPNHGDMTRLVGKILNGTVEAPDVLVGGTPCQAFSVAGLRGSLDDERGNLTLVLIRILDAIDFIRARNGQPPCILVWENVPGVLNTKDNAFGCFLGGLAGEDMPLVPTGQKWANAGCVLGHKRRIAWRILDAQYFGVPQRRRRVFLVASAGSASPAEILFERPGEAGDFGAGAETRENPAAFIEGSFGTYRQCLAAGTVKASGGALQGGSETLLVVHGRQTPCTSDKAFTLDCQHNGNTNVVCIHGNTIGRQPENGGNGTGAIQDGTSYTLTATDRHAVSDGLHIRRLSPTECERLQGFPDNHTQIPWRGKTAAECPDSPRYKAVGNSMAVPVMRFIGKRIQHEITDSTNP
;
A
#
# COMPACT_ATOMS: atom_id res chain seq x y z
N MET A 1 18.13 12.22 -18.44
CA MET A 1 17.53 10.94 -18.91
C MET A 1 16.37 10.61 -18.00
N ALA A 2 15.35 9.88 -18.49
CA ALA A 2 14.26 9.42 -17.63
C ALA A 2 14.78 8.37 -16.65
N ILE A 3 14.34 8.42 -15.39
CA ILE A 3 14.68 7.41 -14.37
C ILE A 3 14.02 6.08 -14.77
N ARG A 4 14.80 5.02 -14.76
CA ARG A 4 14.38 3.65 -15.09
C ARG A 4 14.19 2.85 -13.79
N TYR A 5 13.10 2.08 -13.67
CA TYR A 5 12.87 1.26 -12.48
C TYR A 5 12.44 -0.15 -12.81
N GLY A 6 12.84 -1.09 -11.96
CA GLY A 6 12.37 -2.47 -11.96
C GLY A 6 11.44 -2.71 -10.78
N SER A 7 10.40 -3.52 -10.97
CA SER A 7 9.39 -3.80 -9.95
C SER A 7 9.31 -5.29 -9.62
N LEU A 8 9.36 -5.61 -8.34
CA LEU A 8 9.28 -6.97 -7.78
C LEU A 8 7.97 -7.16 -7.04
N CYS A 9 7.34 -8.31 -7.19
CA CYS A 9 5.99 -8.57 -6.66
C CYS A 9 5.05 -7.44 -7.06
N SER A 10 5.09 -7.13 -8.36
CA SER A 10 4.59 -5.89 -8.96
C SER A 10 3.10 -5.63 -8.72
N GLY A 11 2.32 -6.69 -8.49
CA GLY A 11 0.88 -6.58 -8.30
C GLY A 11 0.21 -5.88 -9.49
N ILE A 12 -0.58 -4.85 -9.19
CA ILE A 12 -1.25 -4.03 -10.21
C ILE A 12 -0.54 -2.68 -10.47
N GLU A 13 0.70 -2.56 -10.06
CA GLU A 13 1.65 -1.48 -10.36
C GLU A 13 1.26 -0.07 -9.88
N ALA A 14 1.15 0.07 -8.56
CA ALA A 14 1.00 1.38 -7.93
C ALA A 14 2.20 2.31 -8.19
N ALA A 15 3.41 1.74 -8.30
CA ALA A 15 4.62 2.51 -8.61
C ALA A 15 4.53 3.14 -10.00
N SER A 16 4.13 2.37 -11.04
CA SER A 16 3.97 2.89 -12.39
C SER A 16 2.93 4.02 -12.44
N VAL A 17 1.74 3.81 -11.85
CA VAL A 17 0.70 4.86 -11.80
C VAL A 17 1.20 6.12 -11.10
N ALA A 18 2.03 5.98 -10.06
CA ALA A 18 2.58 7.11 -9.34
C ALA A 18 3.69 7.85 -10.12
N TRP A 19 4.59 7.08 -10.74
CA TRP A 19 5.86 7.59 -11.25
C TRP A 19 5.83 7.98 -12.72
N GLU A 20 4.86 7.48 -13.51
CA GLU A 20 4.61 7.98 -14.87
C GLU A 20 4.35 9.49 -14.88
N THR A 21 3.67 10.01 -13.85
CA THR A 21 3.45 11.47 -13.69
C THR A 21 4.73 12.25 -13.44
N LEU A 22 5.81 11.58 -13.04
CA LEU A 22 7.15 12.14 -12.85
C LEU A 22 8.05 11.94 -14.09
N GLY A 23 7.53 11.33 -15.14
CA GLY A 23 8.30 11.00 -16.35
C GLY A 23 9.21 9.78 -16.23
N TRP A 24 9.04 8.95 -15.18
CA TRP A 24 9.81 7.72 -15.01
C TRP A 24 9.28 6.61 -15.91
N GLN A 25 10.13 5.65 -16.22
CA GLN A 25 9.78 4.55 -17.11
C GLN A 25 10.05 3.18 -16.47
N PRO A 26 9.08 2.26 -16.45
CA PRO A 26 9.31 0.90 -16.03
C PRO A 26 10.26 0.20 -17.02
N ALA A 27 11.31 -0.42 -16.49
CA ALA A 27 12.22 -1.27 -17.28
C ALA A 27 11.64 -2.67 -17.41
N TRP A 28 11.11 -3.21 -16.31
CA TRP A 28 10.52 -4.54 -16.24
C TRP A 28 9.71 -4.73 -14.97
N PHE A 29 8.85 -5.76 -14.99
CA PHE A 29 8.07 -6.26 -13.88
C PHE A 29 8.47 -7.70 -13.51
N ALA A 30 8.18 -8.11 -12.28
CA ALA A 30 8.27 -9.50 -11.82
C ALA A 30 7.04 -9.83 -10.96
N GLU A 31 6.06 -10.46 -11.57
CA GLU A 31 4.78 -10.85 -10.95
C GLU A 31 4.38 -12.24 -11.45
N ILE A 32 3.86 -13.08 -10.54
CA ILE A 32 3.46 -14.47 -10.83
C ILE A 32 1.95 -14.70 -10.71
N GLU A 33 1.25 -13.85 -9.95
CA GLU A 33 -0.19 -14.00 -9.76
C GLU A 33 -0.95 -13.75 -11.08
N PRO A 34 -1.81 -14.68 -11.51
CA PRO A 34 -2.40 -14.60 -12.86
C PRO A 34 -3.20 -13.33 -13.14
N PHE A 35 -3.98 -12.85 -12.18
CA PHE A 35 -4.80 -11.65 -12.39
C PHE A 35 -3.97 -10.36 -12.44
N PRO A 36 -3.05 -10.09 -11.50
CA PRO A 36 -2.09 -9.01 -11.63
C PRO A 36 -1.30 -9.06 -12.94
N CYS A 37 -0.77 -10.23 -13.34
CA CYS A 37 -0.09 -10.38 -14.64
C CYS A 37 -0.95 -9.93 -15.83
N ALA A 38 -2.25 -10.24 -15.81
CA ALA A 38 -3.16 -9.78 -16.85
C ALA A 38 -3.38 -8.26 -16.82
N VAL A 39 -3.45 -7.65 -15.61
CA VAL A 39 -3.52 -6.18 -15.47
C VAL A 39 -2.25 -5.54 -16.04
N LEU A 40 -1.07 -6.05 -15.69
CA LEU A 40 0.21 -5.56 -16.20
C LEU A 40 0.27 -5.62 -17.74
N SER A 41 -0.06 -6.78 -18.31
CA SER A 41 -0.08 -6.98 -19.76
C SER A 41 -1.08 -6.09 -20.49
N HIS A 42 -2.21 -5.76 -19.82
CA HIS A 42 -3.24 -4.88 -20.39
C HIS A 42 -2.84 -3.40 -20.31
N ARG A 43 -2.25 -2.96 -19.18
CA ARG A 43 -1.90 -1.55 -18.94
C ARG A 43 -0.55 -1.16 -19.53
N TRP A 44 0.43 -2.06 -19.46
CA TRP A 44 1.80 -1.84 -19.94
C TRP A 44 2.24 -2.96 -20.89
N PRO A 45 1.61 -3.10 -22.07
CA PRO A 45 1.85 -4.22 -23.00
C PRO A 45 3.29 -4.28 -23.52
N HIS A 46 4.03 -3.18 -23.46
CA HIS A 46 5.40 -3.09 -23.94
C HIS A 46 6.46 -3.32 -22.84
N VAL A 47 6.05 -3.46 -21.59
CA VAL A 47 6.97 -3.70 -20.47
C VAL A 47 7.04 -5.18 -20.17
N PRO A 48 8.22 -5.81 -20.21
CA PRO A 48 8.34 -7.23 -19.96
C PRO A 48 8.02 -7.58 -18.50
N ASN A 49 7.19 -8.61 -18.30
CA ASN A 49 7.02 -9.26 -17.00
C ASN A 49 7.85 -10.54 -16.97
N HIS A 50 8.88 -10.57 -16.12
CA HIS A 50 9.79 -11.71 -16.01
C HIS A 50 9.28 -12.85 -15.11
N GLY A 51 8.10 -12.69 -14.49
CA GLY A 51 7.48 -13.69 -13.64
C GLY A 51 8.20 -13.87 -12.30
N ASP A 52 8.70 -15.06 -12.04
CA ASP A 52 9.33 -15.43 -10.78
C ASP A 52 10.65 -14.65 -10.55
N MET A 53 10.66 -13.81 -9.51
CA MET A 53 11.81 -12.98 -9.16
C MET A 53 13.05 -13.79 -8.77
N THR A 54 12.91 -15.03 -8.34
CA THR A 54 14.05 -15.90 -7.97
C THR A 54 14.99 -16.19 -9.15
N ARG A 55 14.51 -15.98 -10.38
CA ARG A 55 15.25 -16.20 -11.63
C ARG A 55 15.95 -14.95 -12.17
N LEU A 56 15.80 -13.80 -11.49
CA LEU A 56 16.30 -12.52 -12.02
C LEU A 56 17.80 -12.35 -11.87
N VAL A 57 18.41 -12.83 -10.78
CA VAL A 57 19.83 -12.60 -10.50
C VAL A 57 20.72 -12.99 -11.68
N GLY A 58 20.59 -14.21 -12.20
CA GLY A 58 21.37 -14.67 -13.36
C GLY A 58 21.10 -13.88 -14.63
N LYS A 59 19.83 -13.47 -14.85
CA LYS A 59 19.42 -12.68 -16.02
C LYS A 59 19.98 -11.25 -15.98
N ILE A 60 20.11 -10.65 -14.80
CA ILE A 60 20.70 -9.34 -14.61
C ILE A 60 22.21 -9.43 -14.83
N LEU A 61 22.87 -10.41 -14.21
CA LEU A 61 24.32 -10.58 -14.32
C LEU A 61 24.81 -10.86 -15.75
N ASN A 62 24.00 -11.54 -16.56
CA ASN A 62 24.33 -11.81 -17.97
C ASN A 62 23.82 -10.72 -18.93
N GLY A 63 23.19 -9.65 -18.44
CA GLY A 63 22.70 -8.52 -19.23
C GLY A 63 21.40 -8.76 -19.99
N THR A 64 20.71 -9.90 -19.76
CA THR A 64 19.41 -10.18 -20.38
C THR A 64 18.28 -9.32 -19.80
N VAL A 65 18.43 -8.92 -18.53
CA VAL A 65 17.51 -8.02 -17.81
C VAL A 65 18.27 -6.76 -17.44
N GLU A 66 17.67 -5.62 -17.71
CA GLU A 66 18.25 -4.29 -17.42
C GLU A 66 18.52 -4.11 -15.93
N ALA A 67 19.64 -3.45 -15.57
CA ALA A 67 19.97 -3.00 -14.22
C ALA A 67 19.45 -1.57 -14.01
N PRO A 68 18.26 -1.36 -13.41
CA PRO A 68 17.57 -0.08 -13.36
C PRO A 68 18.16 0.88 -12.31
N ASP A 69 17.76 2.16 -12.38
CA ASP A 69 18.15 3.19 -11.40
C ASP A 69 17.47 2.97 -10.04
N VAL A 70 16.23 2.50 -10.07
CA VAL A 70 15.40 2.25 -8.87
C VAL A 70 14.85 0.83 -8.93
N LEU A 71 14.92 0.13 -7.80
CA LEU A 71 14.25 -1.15 -7.58
C LEU A 71 13.12 -0.95 -6.58
N VAL A 72 11.89 -1.30 -6.93
CA VAL A 72 10.74 -1.23 -6.02
C VAL A 72 10.14 -2.61 -5.79
N GLY A 73 9.65 -2.88 -4.58
CA GLY A 73 8.93 -4.12 -4.33
C GLY A 73 8.40 -4.26 -2.91
N GLY A 74 7.35 -5.06 -2.77
CA GLY A 74 6.77 -5.48 -1.50
C GLY A 74 6.84 -7.00 -1.39
N THR A 75 7.93 -7.55 -0.87
CA THR A 75 8.05 -8.99 -0.71
C THR A 75 7.14 -9.50 0.41
N PRO A 76 6.50 -10.68 0.25
CA PRO A 76 5.74 -11.30 1.33
C PRO A 76 6.56 -11.43 2.61
N CYS A 77 5.92 -11.16 3.75
CA CYS A 77 6.53 -11.29 5.07
C CYS A 77 6.60 -12.78 5.42
N GLN A 78 7.69 -13.44 5.07
CA GLN A 78 7.98 -14.81 5.48
C GLN A 78 9.03 -14.81 6.60
N ALA A 79 8.98 -15.82 7.48
CA ALA A 79 9.94 -15.96 8.57
C ALA A 79 11.37 -16.00 8.02
N PHE A 80 12.24 -15.17 8.56
CA PHE A 80 13.67 -15.23 8.31
C PHE A 80 14.30 -16.25 9.25
N SER A 81 15.10 -17.17 8.73
CA SER A 81 16.03 -17.90 9.58
C SER A 81 17.43 -17.28 9.47
N VAL A 82 18.12 -17.18 10.63
CA VAL A 82 19.54 -16.75 10.69
C VAL A 82 20.42 -17.65 9.82
N ALA A 83 20.02 -18.91 9.63
CA ALA A 83 20.65 -19.85 8.70
C ALA A 83 20.60 -19.38 7.24
N GLY A 84 19.56 -18.63 6.83
CA GLY A 84 19.42 -18.12 5.47
C GLY A 84 20.45 -17.03 5.10
N LEU A 85 20.95 -16.26 6.06
CA LEU A 85 22.07 -15.31 5.82
C LEU A 85 23.40 -16.01 5.48
N ARG A 86 23.55 -17.26 5.95
CA ARG A 86 24.77 -18.07 5.77
C ARG A 86 24.57 -19.30 4.86
N GLY A 87 23.33 -19.56 4.40
CA GLY A 87 22.91 -20.83 3.85
C GLY A 87 22.94 -20.94 2.34
N SER A 88 22.93 -22.20 1.91
CA SER A 88 23.04 -22.64 0.55
C SER A 88 21.79 -22.38 -0.31
N LEU A 89 21.96 -22.48 -1.62
CA LEU A 89 20.98 -22.26 -2.69
C LEU A 89 19.64 -23.00 -2.58
N ASP A 90 19.54 -24.05 -1.76
CA ASP A 90 18.34 -24.88 -1.65
C ASP A 90 17.27 -24.33 -0.70
N ASP A 91 17.66 -23.46 0.26
CA ASP A 91 16.73 -22.82 1.20
C ASP A 91 16.14 -21.49 0.65
N GLU A 92 16.61 -21.07 -0.52
CA GLU A 92 16.36 -19.76 -1.13
C GLU A 92 14.94 -19.58 -1.66
N ARG A 93 14.26 -20.65 -2.07
CA ARG A 93 12.91 -20.58 -2.64
C ARG A 93 11.85 -20.16 -1.62
N GLY A 94 12.18 -20.24 -0.32
CA GLY A 94 11.31 -19.84 0.78
C GLY A 94 11.46 -18.39 1.22
N ASN A 95 12.58 -17.70 0.90
CA ASN A 95 12.86 -16.36 1.44
C ASN A 95 13.04 -15.30 0.36
N LEU A 96 11.91 -14.78 -0.14
CA LEU A 96 11.90 -13.76 -1.22
C LEU A 96 12.60 -12.46 -0.83
N THR A 97 12.75 -12.17 0.45
CA THR A 97 13.44 -10.95 0.90
C THR A 97 14.97 -11.10 0.78
N LEU A 98 15.52 -12.28 0.99
CA LEU A 98 16.94 -12.56 0.67
C LEU A 98 17.19 -12.52 -0.84
N VAL A 99 16.26 -13.05 -1.62
CA VAL A 99 16.33 -12.95 -3.10
C VAL A 99 16.32 -11.49 -3.54
N LEU A 100 15.52 -10.61 -2.91
CA LEU A 100 15.51 -9.18 -3.20
C LEU A 100 16.89 -8.56 -2.95
N ILE A 101 17.58 -8.86 -1.84
CA ILE A 101 18.94 -8.38 -1.55
C ILE A 101 19.91 -8.81 -2.66
N ARG A 102 19.85 -10.07 -3.09
CA ARG A 102 20.72 -10.59 -4.18
C ARG A 102 20.43 -9.95 -5.53
N ILE A 103 19.16 -9.66 -5.82
CA ILE A 103 18.79 -8.90 -7.03
C ILE A 103 19.41 -7.50 -6.98
N LEU A 104 19.27 -6.81 -5.84
CA LEU A 104 19.85 -5.48 -5.65
C LEU A 104 21.38 -5.52 -5.77
N ASP A 105 22.03 -6.54 -5.21
CA ASP A 105 23.48 -6.75 -5.33
C ASP A 105 23.92 -6.96 -6.80
N ALA A 106 23.15 -7.77 -7.54
CA ALA A 106 23.42 -8.00 -8.96
C ALA A 106 23.23 -6.72 -9.79
N ILE A 107 22.21 -5.92 -9.48
CA ILE A 107 21.99 -4.63 -10.13
C ILE A 107 23.16 -3.69 -9.83
N ASP A 108 23.54 -3.52 -8.57
CA ASP A 108 24.64 -2.65 -8.16
C ASP A 108 25.98 -3.08 -8.81
N PHE A 109 26.24 -4.39 -8.90
CA PHE A 109 27.42 -4.92 -9.57
C PHE A 109 27.47 -4.55 -11.06
N ILE A 110 26.36 -4.71 -11.80
CA ILE A 110 26.29 -4.36 -13.22
C ILE A 110 26.41 -2.85 -13.41
N ARG A 111 25.72 -2.06 -12.57
CA ARG A 111 25.76 -0.59 -12.66
C ARG A 111 27.18 -0.06 -12.37
N ALA A 112 27.85 -0.58 -11.35
CA ALA A 112 29.22 -0.21 -11.04
C ALA A 112 30.17 -0.54 -12.21
N ARG A 113 30.01 -1.71 -12.83
CA ARG A 113 30.83 -2.11 -14.01
C ARG A 113 30.61 -1.18 -15.20
N ASN A 114 29.41 -0.59 -15.31
CA ASN A 114 29.04 0.35 -16.38
C ASN A 114 29.34 1.82 -16.01
N GLY A 115 29.96 2.10 -14.86
CA GLY A 115 30.19 3.46 -14.38
C GLY A 115 28.94 4.24 -14.00
N GLN A 116 27.85 3.53 -13.69
CA GLN A 116 26.55 4.11 -13.30
C GLN A 116 26.43 4.18 -11.76
N PRO A 117 25.69 5.16 -11.22
CA PRO A 117 25.40 5.21 -9.79
C PRO A 117 24.70 3.95 -9.31
N PRO A 118 24.91 3.50 -8.05
CA PRO A 118 24.16 2.37 -7.48
C PRO A 118 22.67 2.56 -7.49
N CYS A 119 21.95 1.46 -7.50
CA CYS A 119 20.49 1.43 -7.50
C CYS A 119 19.91 1.91 -6.15
N ILE A 120 18.78 2.60 -6.20
CA ILE A 120 18.00 2.95 -5.01
C ILE A 120 16.91 1.90 -4.84
N LEU A 121 16.87 1.25 -3.67
CA LEU A 121 15.79 0.34 -3.29
C LEU A 121 14.67 1.10 -2.62
N VAL A 122 13.43 0.82 -3.00
CA VAL A 122 12.19 1.17 -2.28
C VAL A 122 11.48 -0.13 -1.92
N TRP A 123 11.31 -0.40 -0.63
CA TRP A 123 10.62 -1.60 -0.16
C TRP A 123 9.43 -1.23 0.72
N GLU A 124 8.31 -1.94 0.55
CA GLU A 124 7.09 -1.75 1.34
C GLU A 124 6.68 -3.04 2.04
N ASN A 125 6.18 -2.90 3.28
CA ASN A 125 5.60 -4.04 4.00
C ASN A 125 4.58 -3.59 5.07
N VAL A 126 3.89 -4.58 5.65
CA VAL A 126 2.99 -4.36 6.78
C VAL A 126 3.77 -4.00 8.05
N PRO A 127 3.24 -3.13 8.95
CA PRO A 127 3.93 -2.76 10.19
C PRO A 127 4.29 -3.94 11.11
N GLY A 128 3.59 -5.07 10.97
CA GLY A 128 3.87 -6.29 11.73
C GLY A 128 5.30 -6.81 11.56
N VAL A 129 5.97 -6.50 10.44
CA VAL A 129 7.37 -6.91 10.20
C VAL A 129 8.34 -6.38 11.26
N LEU A 130 8.05 -5.21 11.86
CA LEU A 130 8.86 -4.60 12.92
C LEU A 130 8.81 -5.34 14.27
N ASN A 131 7.90 -6.30 14.42
CA ASN A 131 7.63 -6.96 15.70
C ASN A 131 7.64 -8.49 15.60
N THR A 132 8.25 -9.04 14.56
CA THR A 132 8.35 -10.51 14.40
C THR A 132 9.27 -11.12 15.47
N LYS A 133 8.89 -12.27 16.01
CA LYS A 133 9.64 -12.95 17.09
C LYS A 133 11.03 -13.41 16.64
N ASP A 134 11.19 -13.70 15.36
CA ASP A 134 12.41 -14.15 14.70
C ASP A 134 13.35 -13.00 14.28
N ASN A 135 13.01 -11.75 14.62
CA ASN A 135 13.75 -10.56 14.21
C ASN A 135 13.99 -10.50 12.67
N ALA A 136 12.98 -10.88 11.89
CA ALA A 136 13.05 -10.87 10.43
C ALA A 136 13.51 -9.52 9.86
N PHE A 137 13.04 -8.41 10.44
CA PHE A 137 13.42 -7.07 10.01
C PHE A 137 14.91 -6.78 10.28
N GLY A 138 15.45 -7.22 11.42
CA GLY A 138 16.87 -7.10 11.73
C GLY A 138 17.77 -7.91 10.78
N CYS A 139 17.32 -9.10 10.38
CA CYS A 139 18.01 -9.90 9.35
C CYS A 139 18.03 -9.17 8.00
N PHE A 140 16.89 -8.57 7.61
CA PHE A 140 16.80 -7.80 6.38
C PHE A 140 17.71 -6.57 6.39
N LEU A 141 17.68 -5.81 7.48
CA LEU A 141 18.57 -4.64 7.65
C LEU A 141 20.04 -5.04 7.62
N GLY A 142 20.43 -6.12 8.33
CA GLY A 142 21.81 -6.63 8.31
C GLY A 142 22.26 -7.00 6.90
N GLY A 143 21.47 -7.78 6.17
CA GLY A 143 21.79 -8.16 4.80
C GLY A 143 21.92 -6.95 3.84
N LEU A 144 21.05 -5.94 3.97
CA LEU A 144 21.16 -4.71 3.19
C LEU A 144 22.38 -3.87 3.59
N ALA A 145 22.69 -3.79 4.88
CA ALA A 145 23.82 -3.03 5.41
C ALA A 145 25.19 -3.65 5.05
N GLY A 146 25.19 -4.94 4.69
CA GLY A 146 26.41 -5.70 4.44
C GLY A 146 27.00 -6.31 5.70
N GLU A 147 26.18 -6.54 6.72
CA GLU A 147 26.59 -7.19 7.97
C GLU A 147 26.42 -8.71 7.90
N ASP A 148 27.32 -9.44 8.56
CA ASP A 148 27.29 -10.90 8.65
C ASP A 148 26.24 -11.42 9.66
N MET A 149 25.73 -10.53 10.50
CA MET A 149 24.80 -10.83 11.58
C MET A 149 23.53 -9.96 11.48
N PRO A 150 22.39 -10.47 11.96
CA PRO A 150 21.20 -9.65 12.08
C PRO A 150 21.43 -8.43 12.97
N LEU A 151 20.95 -7.26 12.58
CA LEU A 151 20.90 -6.11 13.45
C LEU A 151 19.83 -6.33 14.53
N VAL A 152 20.04 -5.76 15.70
CA VAL A 152 19.10 -5.82 16.80
C VAL A 152 18.62 -4.40 17.16
N PRO A 153 17.35 -4.23 17.54
CA PRO A 153 16.87 -2.92 17.96
C PRO A 153 17.54 -2.50 19.28
N THR A 154 17.71 -1.21 19.49
CA THR A 154 18.24 -0.64 20.73
C THR A 154 17.32 -0.85 21.94
N GLY A 155 16.06 -1.19 21.72
CA GLY A 155 15.04 -1.52 22.71
C GLY A 155 14.44 -2.90 22.48
N GLN A 156 13.26 -3.15 23.02
CA GLN A 156 12.55 -4.43 22.84
C GLN A 156 11.96 -4.63 21.44
N LYS A 157 11.80 -3.56 20.66
CA LYS A 157 11.14 -3.55 19.35
C LYS A 157 11.78 -2.53 18.43
N TRP A 158 11.69 -2.77 17.14
CA TRP A 158 12.04 -1.77 16.13
C TRP A 158 11.11 -0.56 16.21
N ALA A 159 11.69 0.62 16.16
CA ALA A 159 10.94 1.87 16.11
C ALA A 159 10.18 2.00 14.78
N ASN A 160 9.12 2.83 14.78
CA ASN A 160 8.32 3.11 13.58
C ASN A 160 9.11 3.87 12.49
N ALA A 161 10.26 4.41 12.84
CA ALA A 161 11.18 5.10 11.96
C ALA A 161 12.61 4.93 12.48
N GLY A 162 13.59 4.92 11.57
CA GLY A 162 14.99 4.82 11.91
C GLY A 162 15.90 4.80 10.70
N CYS A 163 17.20 4.80 10.94
CA CYS A 163 18.22 4.68 9.91
C CYS A 163 19.39 3.81 10.36
N VAL A 164 20.08 3.25 9.38
CA VAL A 164 21.31 2.46 9.57
C VAL A 164 22.34 2.96 8.56
N LEU A 165 23.54 3.20 9.03
CA LEU A 165 24.72 3.52 8.20
C LEU A 165 25.58 2.27 8.12
N GLY A 166 25.23 1.36 7.22
CA GLY A 166 26.00 0.15 6.97
C GLY A 166 27.19 0.40 6.04
N HIS A 167 28.15 -0.54 6.01
CA HIS A 167 29.28 -0.35 5.12
C HIS A 167 28.94 -0.56 3.64
N LYS A 168 27.89 -1.33 3.32
CA LYS A 168 27.46 -1.55 1.93
C LYS A 168 26.41 -0.53 1.50
N ARG A 169 25.40 -0.27 2.36
CA ARG A 169 24.29 0.63 2.07
C ARG A 169 23.89 1.44 3.29
N ARG A 170 23.49 2.66 3.03
CA ARG A 170 22.68 3.47 3.95
C ARG A 170 21.23 3.08 3.80
N ILE A 171 20.52 3.01 4.91
CA ILE A 171 19.13 2.53 4.96
C ILE A 171 18.35 3.47 5.84
N ALA A 172 17.13 3.81 5.44
CA ALA A 172 16.15 4.46 6.31
C ALA A 172 14.81 3.75 6.18
N TRP A 173 14.04 3.74 7.25
CA TRP A 173 12.67 3.25 7.19
C TRP A 173 11.73 4.15 7.99
N ARG A 174 10.46 4.16 7.58
CA ARG A 174 9.39 4.91 8.25
C ARG A 174 8.04 4.27 8.00
N ILE A 175 7.16 4.27 9.02
CA ILE A 175 5.75 3.99 8.80
C ILE A 175 5.09 5.23 8.23
N LEU A 176 4.49 5.08 7.05
CA LEU A 176 3.65 6.08 6.41
C LEU A 176 2.19 5.59 6.40
N ASP A 177 1.25 6.51 6.57
CA ASP A 177 -0.18 6.23 6.55
C ASP A 177 -0.83 6.99 5.39
N ALA A 178 -1.46 6.26 4.47
CA ALA A 178 -1.99 6.81 3.22
C ALA A 178 -2.99 7.97 3.43
N GLN A 179 -3.70 8.00 4.58
CA GLN A 179 -4.64 9.08 4.88
C GLN A 179 -4.01 10.49 4.90
N TYR A 180 -2.69 10.58 5.10
CA TYR A 180 -1.96 11.85 5.09
C TYR A 180 -1.41 12.22 3.72
N PHE A 181 -1.68 11.42 2.69
CA PHE A 181 -1.17 11.60 1.33
C PHE A 181 -2.28 11.86 0.29
N GLY A 182 -3.47 12.29 0.74
CA GLY A 182 -4.56 12.72 -0.13
C GLY A 182 -5.60 11.65 -0.47
N VAL A 183 -5.56 10.49 0.17
CA VAL A 183 -6.62 9.48 0.08
C VAL A 183 -7.24 9.21 1.45
N PRO A 184 -8.57 9.11 1.57
CA PRO A 184 -9.25 8.93 2.85
C PRO A 184 -9.23 7.45 3.29
N GLN A 185 -8.02 6.86 3.36
CA GLN A 185 -7.79 5.49 3.78
C GLN A 185 -6.72 5.41 4.87
N ARG A 186 -7.07 4.85 6.02
CA ARG A 186 -6.11 4.50 7.06
C ARG A 186 -5.34 3.26 6.63
N ARG A 187 -4.19 3.47 5.94
CA ARG A 187 -3.31 2.40 5.50
C ARG A 187 -1.88 2.66 5.93
N ARG A 188 -1.54 2.11 7.08
CA ARG A 188 -0.19 2.18 7.64
C ARG A 188 0.68 1.10 7.02
N ARG A 189 1.85 1.51 6.47
CA ARG A 189 2.85 0.60 5.91
C ARG A 189 4.25 1.06 6.29
N VAL A 190 5.16 0.12 6.46
CA VAL A 190 6.59 0.40 6.57
C VAL A 190 7.12 0.61 5.16
N PHE A 191 7.74 1.75 4.93
CA PHE A 191 8.55 1.99 3.75
C PHE A 191 10.00 2.01 4.16
N LEU A 192 10.84 1.36 3.37
CA LEU A 192 12.27 1.35 3.54
C LEU A 192 12.92 1.79 2.24
N VAL A 193 13.90 2.69 2.35
CA VAL A 193 14.77 3.10 1.23
C VAL A 193 16.19 2.71 1.58
N ALA A 194 16.94 2.17 0.61
CA ALA A 194 18.35 1.85 0.76
C ALA A 194 19.13 2.28 -0.48
N SER A 195 20.36 2.76 -0.28
CA SER A 195 21.27 3.16 -1.35
C SER A 195 22.71 2.92 -0.95
N ALA A 196 23.53 2.42 -1.89
CA ALA A 196 24.99 2.35 -1.78
C ALA A 196 25.68 3.61 -2.34
N GLY A 197 24.92 4.50 -2.98
CA GLY A 197 25.44 5.71 -3.63
C GLY A 197 25.35 6.98 -2.78
N SER A 198 25.40 8.13 -3.45
CA SER A 198 25.29 9.46 -2.83
C SER A 198 23.88 9.77 -2.30
N ALA A 199 22.83 9.23 -2.92
CA ALA A 199 21.46 9.46 -2.49
C ALA A 199 21.26 9.11 -1.00
N SER A 200 20.62 10.01 -0.26
CA SER A 200 20.39 9.86 1.17
C SER A 200 19.00 9.25 1.44
N PRO A 201 18.91 7.97 1.89
CA PRO A 201 17.62 7.39 2.26
C PRO A 201 16.86 8.16 3.33
N ALA A 202 17.59 8.82 4.25
CA ALA A 202 16.98 9.65 5.29
C ALA A 202 16.32 10.90 4.70
N GLU A 203 16.98 11.57 3.76
CA GLU A 203 16.44 12.73 3.05
C GLU A 203 15.20 12.37 2.21
N ILE A 204 15.11 11.13 1.74
CA ILE A 204 13.96 10.64 0.98
C ILE A 204 12.76 10.38 1.89
N LEU A 205 12.94 9.84 3.11
CA LEU A 205 11.85 9.42 3.97
C LEU A 205 11.49 10.39 5.09
N PHE A 206 12.41 11.29 5.50
CA PHE A 206 12.17 12.22 6.61
C PHE A 206 12.05 13.66 6.09
N GLU A 207 11.31 14.50 6.81
CA GLU A 207 11.21 15.92 6.53
C GLU A 207 12.55 16.62 6.86
N ARG A 208 12.95 17.58 6.04
CA ARG A 208 14.06 18.48 6.36
C ARG A 208 13.60 19.49 7.43
N PRO A 209 14.46 19.84 8.42
CA PRO A 209 14.17 20.91 9.33
C PRO A 209 13.90 22.21 8.55
N GLY A 210 12.69 22.79 8.69
CA GLY A 210 12.31 24.03 8.02
C GLY A 210 11.45 23.88 6.76
N GLU A 211 11.37 22.71 6.17
CA GLU A 211 10.28 22.40 5.23
C GLU A 211 9.03 22.14 6.07
N ALA A 212 8.21 23.16 6.28
CA ALA A 212 6.82 22.95 6.67
C ALA A 212 6.24 21.98 5.65
N GLY A 213 6.03 20.74 6.08
CA GLY A 213 5.82 19.62 5.20
C GLY A 213 4.84 19.92 4.10
N ASP A 214 5.13 19.40 2.93
CA ASP A 214 4.16 19.22 1.82
C ASP A 214 2.99 18.30 2.27
N PHE A 215 3.01 17.91 3.52
CA PHE A 215 1.91 17.47 4.35
C PHE A 215 1.10 18.68 4.79
N GLY A 216 0.49 19.36 3.84
CA GLY A 216 -0.62 20.23 4.17
C GLY A 216 -1.47 19.40 5.14
N ALA A 217 -1.60 19.89 6.35
CA ALA A 217 -2.43 19.24 7.35
C ALA A 217 -3.68 18.76 6.63
N GLY A 218 -3.86 17.43 6.53
CA GLY A 218 -4.92 16.81 5.71
C GLY A 218 -6.35 17.20 6.12
N ALA A 219 -6.49 18.34 6.78
CA ALA A 219 -7.72 19.03 7.09
C ALA A 219 -8.25 19.86 5.90
N GLU A 220 -7.40 20.35 4.98
CA GLU A 220 -7.87 21.22 3.89
C GLU A 220 -8.01 20.53 2.53
N THR A 221 -7.42 19.34 2.34
CA THR A 221 -7.57 18.54 1.12
C THR A 221 -8.08 17.13 1.38
N ARG A 222 -8.82 16.91 2.45
CA ARG A 222 -9.66 15.73 2.55
C ARG A 222 -10.74 15.90 1.48
N GLU A 223 -10.43 15.41 0.29
CA GLU A 223 -11.49 15.20 -0.70
C GLU A 223 -12.60 14.46 0.02
N ASN A 224 -13.78 15.04 -0.05
CA ASN A 224 -14.96 14.50 0.62
C ASN A 224 -15.08 13.01 0.30
N PRO A 225 -15.12 12.08 1.29
CA PRO A 225 -15.24 10.64 1.03
C PRO A 225 -16.40 10.32 0.11
N ALA A 226 -17.46 11.14 0.11
CA ALA A 226 -18.56 11.03 -0.83
C ALA A 226 -18.13 11.14 -2.30
N ALA A 227 -17.03 11.82 -2.62
CA ALA A 227 -16.49 11.86 -3.98
C ALA A 227 -15.84 10.52 -4.40
N PHE A 228 -15.47 9.68 -3.43
CA PHE A 228 -14.90 8.35 -3.66
C PHE A 228 -15.97 7.25 -3.72
N ILE A 229 -17.19 7.54 -3.27
CA ILE A 229 -18.30 6.60 -3.19
C ILE A 229 -19.27 6.90 -4.32
N GLU A 230 -19.40 5.98 -5.28
CA GLU A 230 -20.42 6.12 -6.32
C GLU A 230 -21.79 5.73 -5.81
N GLY A 231 -22.76 6.56 -6.20
CA GLY A 231 -24.12 6.41 -5.71
C GLY A 231 -24.90 5.26 -6.31
N SER A 232 -24.71 4.03 -5.83
CA SER A 232 -25.80 3.05 -5.94
C SER A 232 -26.94 3.34 -4.97
N PHE A 233 -26.83 4.41 -4.21
CA PHE A 233 -27.89 4.99 -3.40
C PHE A 233 -28.81 5.94 -4.18
N GLY A 234 -28.72 6.00 -5.53
CA GLY A 234 -29.32 7.06 -6.31
C GLY A 234 -28.50 8.35 -6.21
N THR A 235 -28.87 9.39 -6.94
CA THR A 235 -28.19 10.67 -6.88
C THR A 235 -28.02 11.11 -5.43
N TYR A 236 -26.80 11.11 -4.92
CA TYR A 236 -26.48 11.60 -3.58
C TYR A 236 -26.85 13.07 -3.53
N ARG A 237 -28.04 13.34 -2.99
CA ARG A 237 -28.44 14.71 -2.65
C ARG A 237 -27.99 14.95 -1.22
N GLN A 238 -27.24 16.03 -1.00
CA GLN A 238 -27.11 16.58 0.32
C GLN A 238 -28.53 16.74 0.91
N CYS A 239 -28.93 15.82 1.79
CA CYS A 239 -30.20 15.94 2.48
C CYS A 239 -30.07 17.03 3.51
N LEU A 240 -30.65 18.19 3.23
CA LEU A 240 -30.78 19.32 4.17
C LEU A 240 -31.75 19.00 5.34
N ALA A 241 -32.45 17.89 5.25
CA ALA A 241 -33.31 17.38 6.34
C ALA A 241 -33.31 15.85 6.29
N ALA A 242 -32.73 15.21 7.30
CA ALA A 242 -32.85 13.78 7.50
C ALA A 242 -34.10 13.49 8.35
N GLY A 243 -34.98 12.64 7.85
CA GLY A 243 -36.12 12.14 8.64
C GLY A 243 -35.65 11.27 9.81
N THR A 244 -36.51 11.09 10.81
CA THR A 244 -36.24 10.17 11.91
C THR A 244 -36.18 8.75 11.36
N VAL A 245 -35.02 8.10 11.46
CA VAL A 245 -34.90 6.68 11.15
C VAL A 245 -35.55 5.91 12.29
N LYS A 246 -36.70 5.34 12.03
CA LYS A 246 -37.34 4.40 12.98
C LYS A 246 -36.60 3.06 12.81
N ALA A 247 -35.88 2.61 13.81
CA ALA A 247 -35.60 1.20 13.98
C ALA A 247 -36.88 0.47 14.21
N SER A 248 -37.58 0.07 13.14
CA SER A 248 -38.68 -0.88 13.29
C SER A 248 -38.01 -2.19 13.71
N GLY A 249 -38.11 -2.51 15.00
CA GLY A 249 -37.64 -3.73 15.58
C GLY A 249 -38.36 -4.94 15.01
N GLY A 250 -38.03 -5.29 13.79
CA GLY A 250 -38.17 -6.62 13.28
C GLY A 250 -36.98 -7.40 13.72
N ALA A 251 -37.16 -8.37 14.61
CA ALA A 251 -36.15 -9.37 14.86
C ALA A 251 -35.75 -9.96 13.49
N LEU A 252 -34.58 -9.58 12.96
CA LEU A 252 -34.00 -10.20 11.79
C LEU A 252 -33.57 -11.60 12.23
N GLN A 253 -34.50 -12.54 12.10
CA GLN A 253 -34.18 -13.96 12.25
C GLN A 253 -33.24 -14.35 11.12
N GLY A 254 -31.97 -14.56 11.43
CA GLY A 254 -31.05 -15.25 10.55
C GLY A 254 -29.87 -14.45 10.04
N GLY A 255 -29.32 -13.55 10.80
CA GLY A 255 -28.06 -12.89 10.48
C GLY A 255 -27.87 -11.70 11.38
N SER A 256 -26.80 -11.69 12.13
CA SER A 256 -26.47 -10.61 13.05
C SER A 256 -26.01 -9.36 12.29
N GLU A 257 -26.90 -8.76 11.51
CA GLU A 257 -26.70 -7.44 10.96
C GLU A 257 -27.13 -6.41 12.00
N THR A 258 -26.23 -6.07 12.90
CA THR A 258 -26.44 -4.93 13.78
C THR A 258 -26.32 -3.67 12.94
N LEU A 259 -27.44 -3.02 12.67
CA LEU A 259 -27.46 -1.71 12.04
C LEU A 259 -26.89 -0.70 13.05
N LEU A 260 -25.68 -0.24 12.84
CA LEU A 260 -25.08 0.79 13.65
C LEU A 260 -25.52 2.16 13.13
N VAL A 261 -26.49 2.78 13.78
CA VAL A 261 -26.86 4.17 13.51
C VAL A 261 -26.03 5.07 14.40
N VAL A 262 -25.29 6.01 13.83
CA VAL A 262 -24.33 6.82 14.57
C VAL A 262 -24.60 8.30 14.38
N HIS A 263 -24.58 9.03 15.48
CA HIS A 263 -24.69 10.48 15.50
C HIS A 263 -23.30 11.10 15.25
N GLY A 264 -23.19 12.10 14.35
CA GLY A 264 -21.93 12.70 13.93
C GLY A 264 -21.10 13.40 15.02
N ARG A 265 -21.53 13.42 16.27
CA ARG A 265 -20.84 14.05 17.40
C ARG A 265 -20.55 13.11 18.57
N GLN A 266 -20.92 11.83 18.48
CA GLN A 266 -20.75 10.89 19.59
C GLN A 266 -19.94 9.67 19.16
N THR A 267 -19.26 9.04 20.14
CA THR A 267 -18.62 7.76 19.94
C THR A 267 -19.65 6.75 19.46
N PRO A 268 -19.33 5.93 18.44
CA PRO A 268 -20.25 4.91 17.97
C PRO A 268 -20.72 4.01 19.11
N CYS A 269 -22.01 3.91 19.30
CA CYS A 269 -22.59 2.97 20.22
C CYS A 269 -23.67 2.15 19.53
N THR A 270 -23.78 0.89 19.91
CA THR A 270 -24.90 0.04 19.48
C THR A 270 -26.15 0.47 20.23
N SER A 271 -27.21 0.81 19.51
CA SER A 271 -28.50 1.13 20.08
C SER A 271 -29.59 0.51 19.22
N ASP A 272 -30.62 0.02 19.88
CA ASP A 272 -31.86 -0.43 19.28
C ASP A 272 -32.77 0.74 18.84
N LYS A 273 -32.33 1.98 19.13
CA LYS A 273 -33.02 3.21 18.75
C LYS A 273 -32.16 4.05 17.83
N ALA A 274 -32.75 4.53 16.75
CA ALA A 274 -32.09 5.48 15.88
C ALA A 274 -31.91 6.84 16.55
N PHE A 275 -30.74 7.44 16.45
CA PHE A 275 -30.48 8.81 16.86
C PHE A 275 -31.07 9.80 15.86
N THR A 276 -31.53 10.96 16.34
CA THR A 276 -31.93 12.06 15.46
C THR A 276 -30.70 12.55 14.69
N LEU A 277 -30.80 12.55 13.37
CA LEU A 277 -29.75 13.12 12.51
C LEU A 277 -29.88 14.65 12.58
N ASP A 278 -28.80 15.31 13.01
CA ASP A 278 -28.73 16.76 13.11
C ASP A 278 -28.34 17.37 11.76
N CYS A 279 -29.18 18.28 11.26
CA CYS A 279 -28.96 18.99 10.00
C CYS A 279 -28.01 20.19 10.10
N GLN A 280 -27.40 20.46 11.24
CA GLN A 280 -26.48 21.59 11.44
C GLN A 280 -25.01 21.23 11.14
N HIS A 281 -24.72 20.48 10.08
CA HIS A 281 -23.33 20.15 9.78
C HIS A 281 -22.84 20.81 8.51
N ASN A 282 -21.88 21.70 8.68
CA ASN A 282 -21.03 22.24 7.63
C ASN A 282 -20.32 21.10 6.87
N GLY A 283 -20.95 20.60 5.80
CA GLY A 283 -20.28 19.82 4.76
C GLY A 283 -19.84 18.38 5.10
N ASN A 284 -20.06 17.89 6.32
CA ASN A 284 -19.72 16.50 6.64
C ASN A 284 -20.88 15.55 6.33
N THR A 285 -20.72 14.78 5.30
CA THR A 285 -21.63 13.69 4.96
C THR A 285 -21.62 12.62 6.06
N ASN A 286 -22.79 12.16 6.49
CA ASN A 286 -22.97 11.09 7.47
C ASN A 286 -22.63 9.71 6.85
N VAL A 287 -21.51 9.60 6.14
CA VAL A 287 -21.05 8.33 5.59
C VAL A 287 -20.26 7.58 6.64
N VAL A 288 -20.72 6.39 6.97
CA VAL A 288 -20.07 5.49 7.92
C VAL A 288 -19.34 4.40 7.13
N CYS A 289 -18.05 4.27 7.32
CA CYS A 289 -17.29 3.14 6.79
C CYS A 289 -17.30 1.98 7.79
N ILE A 290 -17.78 0.81 7.37
CA ILE A 290 -17.92 -0.39 8.20
C ILE A 290 -16.79 -1.38 7.85
N HIS A 291 -16.10 -1.87 8.87
CA HIS A 291 -15.02 -2.84 8.68
C HIS A 291 -15.56 -4.18 8.20
N GLY A 292 -14.98 -4.74 7.12
CA GLY A 292 -15.46 -5.97 6.49
C GLY A 292 -15.47 -7.19 7.40
N ASN A 293 -14.59 -7.23 8.41
CA ASN A 293 -14.53 -8.36 9.35
C ASN A 293 -15.64 -8.33 10.42
N THR A 294 -16.42 -7.26 10.54
CA THR A 294 -17.58 -7.20 11.41
C THR A 294 -18.86 -7.68 10.72
N ILE A 295 -18.84 -7.72 9.38
CA ILE A 295 -20.00 -8.12 8.58
C ILE A 295 -20.14 -9.65 8.64
N GLY A 296 -21.29 -10.14 9.16
CA GLY A 296 -21.60 -11.57 9.24
C GLY A 296 -20.92 -12.32 10.41
N ARG A 297 -20.30 -11.64 11.38
CA ARG A 297 -19.82 -12.26 12.62
C ARG A 297 -20.92 -12.35 13.67
N GLN A 298 -20.90 -13.40 14.47
CA GLN A 298 -21.74 -13.53 15.66
C GLN A 298 -21.33 -12.45 16.68
N PRO A 299 -22.28 -11.82 17.41
CA PRO A 299 -22.02 -10.75 18.35
C PRO A 299 -20.98 -11.09 19.45
N GLU A 300 -20.96 -12.34 19.90
CA GLU A 300 -20.03 -12.84 20.90
C GLU A 300 -18.58 -12.96 20.39
N ASN A 301 -18.38 -12.99 19.09
CA ASN A 301 -17.04 -13.10 18.48
C ASN A 301 -16.39 -11.77 18.12
N GLY A 302 -16.89 -10.67 18.63
CA GLY A 302 -16.42 -9.28 18.50
C GLY A 302 -15.48 -8.96 17.34
N GLY A 303 -15.62 -7.79 16.74
CA GLY A 303 -14.65 -7.27 15.77
C GLY A 303 -13.45 -6.60 16.49
N ASN A 304 -12.35 -6.38 15.78
CA ASN A 304 -11.27 -5.54 16.28
C ASN A 304 -11.70 -4.07 16.30
N GLY A 305 -11.97 -3.54 17.49
CA GLY A 305 -12.42 -2.16 17.69
C GLY A 305 -13.93 -1.96 17.47
N THR A 306 -14.34 -0.71 17.20
CA THR A 306 -15.77 -0.33 17.06
C THR A 306 -16.44 -0.87 15.80
N GLY A 307 -15.68 -1.39 14.85
CA GLY A 307 -16.18 -1.91 13.58
C GLY A 307 -16.68 -0.87 12.59
N ALA A 308 -16.72 0.41 12.96
CA ALA A 308 -17.15 1.51 12.11
C ALA A 308 -16.30 2.77 12.32
N ILE A 309 -16.13 3.57 11.27
CA ILE A 309 -15.41 4.87 11.29
C ILE A 309 -16.34 5.93 10.68
N GLN A 310 -16.35 7.12 11.30
CA GLN A 310 -17.21 8.24 10.89
C GLN A 310 -16.46 9.53 10.61
N ASP A 311 -15.14 9.50 10.69
CA ASP A 311 -14.28 10.68 10.49
C ASP A 311 -13.96 10.94 9.01
N GLY A 312 -14.72 10.33 8.11
CA GLY A 312 -14.52 10.46 6.67
C GLY A 312 -13.36 9.63 6.12
N THR A 313 -12.80 8.70 6.91
CA THR A 313 -11.76 7.78 6.43
C THR A 313 -12.29 6.36 6.24
N SER A 314 -11.63 5.59 5.39
CA SER A 314 -11.87 4.15 5.22
C SER A 314 -10.85 3.34 6.01
N TYR A 315 -11.23 2.12 6.36
CA TYR A 315 -10.29 1.11 6.84
C TYR A 315 -9.28 0.72 5.76
N THR A 316 -8.16 0.13 6.18
CA THR A 316 -7.18 -0.46 5.26
C THR A 316 -7.86 -1.51 4.38
N LEU A 317 -7.77 -1.34 3.07
CA LEU A 317 -8.16 -2.39 2.13
C LEU A 317 -7.21 -3.57 2.26
N THR A 318 -7.76 -4.76 2.40
CA THR A 318 -7.01 -6.02 2.44
C THR A 318 -7.42 -6.93 1.29
N ALA A 319 -6.69 -8.03 1.09
CA ALA A 319 -7.04 -9.00 0.05
C ALA A 319 -8.33 -9.76 0.34
N THR A 320 -8.78 -9.80 1.60
CA THR A 320 -9.88 -10.63 2.08
C THR A 320 -11.07 -9.83 2.57
N ASP A 321 -10.84 -8.69 3.23
CA ASP A 321 -11.90 -7.89 3.82
C ASP A 321 -12.58 -7.00 2.76
N ARG A 322 -13.90 -7.02 2.76
CA ARG A 322 -14.73 -6.20 1.89
C ARG A 322 -15.51 -5.24 2.77
N HIS A 323 -15.01 -4.02 2.86
CA HIS A 323 -15.66 -3.00 3.69
C HIS A 323 -17.01 -2.58 3.10
N ALA A 324 -17.87 -2.08 3.95
CA ALA A 324 -19.16 -1.52 3.57
C ALA A 324 -19.23 -0.04 3.94
N VAL A 325 -20.15 0.65 3.33
CA VAL A 325 -20.50 2.04 3.63
C VAL A 325 -21.99 2.14 3.91
N SER A 326 -22.33 3.09 4.78
CA SER A 326 -23.73 3.42 5.08
C SER A 326 -23.92 4.93 4.99
N ASP A 327 -25.04 5.32 4.39
CA ASP A 327 -25.53 6.70 4.38
C ASP A 327 -26.53 6.97 5.53
N GLY A 328 -26.66 6.02 6.45
CA GLY A 328 -27.64 6.03 7.55
C GLY A 328 -28.98 5.39 7.20
N LEU A 329 -29.27 5.15 5.93
CA LEU A 329 -30.49 4.49 5.45
C LEU A 329 -30.21 3.12 4.81
N HIS A 330 -29.07 3.01 4.13
CA HIS A 330 -28.69 1.82 3.40
C HIS A 330 -27.25 1.43 3.74
N ILE A 331 -26.97 0.14 3.68
CA ILE A 331 -25.64 -0.41 3.81
C ILE A 331 -25.33 -1.18 2.55
N ARG A 332 -24.18 -0.91 1.95
CA ARG A 332 -23.64 -1.68 0.82
C ARG A 332 -22.14 -1.85 0.91
N ARG A 333 -21.60 -2.83 0.21
CA ARG A 333 -20.16 -2.97 0.05
C ARG A 333 -19.59 -1.86 -0.85
N LEU A 334 -18.34 -1.49 -0.60
CA LEU A 334 -17.59 -0.69 -1.54
C LEU A 334 -17.45 -1.46 -2.86
N SER A 335 -17.60 -0.78 -3.98
CA SER A 335 -17.31 -1.35 -5.29
C SER A 335 -15.79 -1.46 -5.52
N PRO A 336 -15.31 -2.30 -6.46
CA PRO A 336 -13.89 -2.34 -6.79
C PRO A 336 -13.33 -0.98 -7.22
N THR A 337 -14.09 -0.19 -7.98
CA THR A 337 -13.69 1.15 -8.42
C THR A 337 -13.53 2.12 -7.24
N GLU A 338 -14.43 2.07 -6.26
CA GLU A 338 -14.26 2.84 -5.01
C GLU A 338 -13.02 2.41 -4.23
N CYS A 339 -12.71 1.11 -4.20
CA CYS A 339 -11.47 0.61 -3.62
C CYS A 339 -10.24 1.08 -4.38
N GLU A 340 -10.28 1.14 -5.71
CA GLU A 340 -9.22 1.71 -6.56
C GLU A 340 -8.97 3.18 -6.20
N ARG A 341 -10.02 3.99 -6.11
CA ARG A 341 -9.95 5.41 -5.68
C ARG A 341 -9.34 5.57 -4.29
N LEU A 342 -9.75 4.74 -3.32
CA LEU A 342 -9.19 4.75 -1.96
C LEU A 342 -7.70 4.42 -1.92
N GLN A 343 -7.18 3.69 -2.90
CA GLN A 343 -5.75 3.43 -3.06
C GLN A 343 -5.04 4.47 -3.97
N GLY A 344 -5.81 5.40 -4.57
CA GLY A 344 -5.29 6.42 -5.48
C GLY A 344 -5.07 5.94 -6.92
N PHE A 345 -5.64 4.81 -7.30
CA PHE A 345 -5.67 4.35 -8.68
C PHE A 345 -6.71 5.12 -9.51
N PRO A 346 -6.52 5.21 -10.83
CA PRO A 346 -7.57 5.63 -11.74
C PRO A 346 -8.78 4.67 -11.69
N ASP A 347 -9.96 5.19 -12.00
CA ASP A 347 -11.16 4.38 -12.12
C ASP A 347 -10.98 3.23 -13.10
N ASN A 348 -11.50 2.08 -12.72
CA ASN A 348 -11.47 0.87 -13.55
C ASN A 348 -10.06 0.39 -13.92
N HIS A 349 -9.05 0.73 -13.10
CA HIS A 349 -7.68 0.29 -13.32
C HIS A 349 -7.57 -1.24 -13.41
N THR A 350 -8.32 -1.97 -12.58
CA THR A 350 -8.35 -3.43 -12.58
C THR A 350 -9.48 -4.03 -13.42
N GLN A 351 -10.29 -3.21 -14.08
CA GLN A 351 -11.39 -3.68 -14.93
C GLN A 351 -10.86 -4.03 -16.33
N ILE A 352 -10.42 -5.25 -16.49
CA ILE A 352 -9.77 -5.76 -17.71
C ILE A 352 -10.52 -6.98 -18.26
N PRO A 353 -10.37 -7.32 -19.54
CA PRO A 353 -10.81 -8.62 -20.04
C PRO A 353 -10.11 -9.74 -19.27
N TRP A 354 -10.89 -10.72 -18.77
CA TRP A 354 -10.33 -11.77 -17.92
C TRP A 354 -11.01 -13.13 -18.15
N ARG A 355 -10.23 -14.18 -18.43
CA ARG A 355 -10.70 -15.56 -18.60
C ARG A 355 -11.85 -15.67 -19.60
N GLY A 356 -11.71 -15.05 -20.75
CA GLY A 356 -12.71 -15.08 -21.83
C GLY A 356 -13.92 -14.16 -21.63
N LYS A 357 -13.96 -13.38 -20.55
CA LYS A 357 -14.97 -12.36 -20.29
C LYS A 357 -14.48 -11.00 -20.78
N THR A 358 -15.42 -10.13 -21.16
CA THR A 358 -15.12 -8.74 -21.48
C THR A 358 -14.71 -7.95 -20.23
N ALA A 359 -14.16 -6.75 -20.41
CA ALA A 359 -13.83 -5.89 -19.27
C ALA A 359 -15.05 -5.56 -18.41
N ALA A 360 -16.23 -5.35 -19.02
CA ALA A 360 -17.48 -5.07 -18.30
C ALA A 360 -17.93 -6.26 -17.42
N GLU A 361 -17.55 -7.48 -17.79
CA GLU A 361 -17.89 -8.71 -17.06
C GLU A 361 -16.74 -9.16 -16.14
N CYS A 362 -15.72 -8.32 -15.94
CA CYS A 362 -14.59 -8.64 -15.07
C CYS A 362 -15.08 -8.93 -13.64
N PRO A 363 -14.76 -10.11 -13.08
CA PRO A 363 -15.21 -10.46 -11.74
C PRO A 363 -14.63 -9.53 -10.67
N ASP A 364 -15.44 -9.13 -9.70
CA ASP A 364 -15.03 -8.25 -8.62
C ASP A 364 -14.00 -8.88 -7.67
N SER A 365 -14.11 -10.19 -7.42
CA SER A 365 -13.27 -10.88 -6.43
C SER A 365 -11.75 -10.75 -6.68
N PRO A 366 -11.23 -11.01 -7.89
CA PRO A 366 -9.81 -10.79 -8.19
C PRO A 366 -9.42 -9.30 -8.12
N ARG A 367 -10.33 -8.38 -8.47
CA ARG A 367 -10.13 -6.94 -8.38
C ARG A 367 -9.92 -6.51 -6.93
N TYR A 368 -10.82 -6.88 -6.00
CA TYR A 368 -10.66 -6.61 -4.57
C TYR A 368 -9.35 -7.15 -4.02
N LYS A 369 -8.99 -8.41 -4.35
CA LYS A 369 -7.74 -9.03 -3.92
C LYS A 369 -6.54 -8.22 -4.39
N ALA A 370 -6.52 -7.85 -5.66
CA ALA A 370 -5.39 -7.14 -6.26
C ALA A 370 -5.22 -5.72 -5.70
N VAL A 371 -6.32 -4.97 -5.55
CA VAL A 371 -6.32 -3.63 -4.93
C VAL A 371 -5.89 -3.71 -3.47
N GLY A 372 -6.40 -4.68 -2.70
CA GLY A 372 -6.05 -4.85 -1.28
C GLY A 372 -4.58 -5.16 -1.05
N ASN A 373 -3.94 -5.88 -1.97
CA ASN A 373 -2.50 -6.20 -1.90
C ASN A 373 -1.60 -5.06 -2.39
N SER A 374 -2.14 -4.06 -3.08
CA SER A 374 -1.33 -3.01 -3.71
C SER A 374 -0.85 -1.97 -2.71
N MET A 375 0.24 -1.29 -3.05
CA MET A 375 0.68 -0.06 -2.39
C MET A 375 -0.29 1.09 -2.67
N ALA A 376 -0.31 2.11 -1.81
CA ALA A 376 -1.07 3.34 -2.07
C ALA A 376 -0.31 4.25 -3.04
N VAL A 377 -0.93 4.58 -4.18
CA VAL A 377 -0.32 5.40 -5.24
C VAL A 377 0.20 6.75 -4.74
N PRO A 378 -0.52 7.52 -3.89
CA PRO A 378 -0.03 8.81 -3.43
C PRO A 378 1.24 8.73 -2.58
N VAL A 379 1.39 7.67 -1.77
CA VAL A 379 2.61 7.44 -0.98
C VAL A 379 3.79 7.13 -1.91
N MET A 380 3.57 6.32 -2.94
CA MET A 380 4.61 6.02 -3.95
C MET A 380 5.01 7.28 -4.72
N ARG A 381 4.05 8.16 -5.05
CA ARG A 381 4.33 9.44 -5.70
C ARG A 381 5.18 10.36 -4.83
N PHE A 382 4.87 10.43 -3.53
CA PHE A 382 5.67 11.19 -2.57
C PHE A 382 7.12 10.70 -2.53
N ILE A 383 7.33 9.39 -2.38
CA ILE A 383 8.68 8.80 -2.34
C ILE A 383 9.40 9.05 -3.66
N GLY A 384 8.73 8.87 -4.81
CA GLY A 384 9.31 9.11 -6.13
C GLY A 384 9.77 10.56 -6.34
N LYS A 385 8.97 11.55 -5.94
CA LYS A 385 9.36 12.98 -6.00
C LYS A 385 10.65 13.24 -5.22
N ARG A 386 10.79 12.66 -4.02
CA ARG A 386 11.97 12.87 -3.18
C ARG A 386 13.20 12.14 -3.70
N ILE A 387 13.03 10.93 -4.26
CA ILE A 387 14.11 10.25 -4.99
C ILE A 387 14.58 11.07 -6.19
N GLN A 388 13.64 11.62 -6.97
CA GLN A 388 13.99 12.46 -8.13
C GLN A 388 14.80 13.69 -7.71
N HIS A 389 14.41 14.35 -6.62
CA HIS A 389 15.15 15.48 -6.05
C HIS A 389 16.58 15.08 -5.66
N GLU A 390 16.75 13.99 -4.91
CA GLU A 390 18.05 13.48 -4.49
C GLU A 390 18.97 13.12 -5.67
N ILE A 391 18.44 12.53 -6.73
CA ILE A 391 19.20 12.21 -7.94
C ILE A 391 19.59 13.50 -8.67
N THR A 392 18.70 14.50 -8.75
CA THR A 392 18.95 15.74 -9.49
C THR A 392 19.97 16.63 -8.76
N ASP A 393 19.86 16.74 -7.44
CA ASP A 393 20.80 17.52 -6.61
C ASP A 393 22.19 16.91 -6.60
N SER A 394 22.30 15.57 -6.64
CA SER A 394 23.58 14.87 -6.70
C SER A 394 24.31 15.08 -8.04
N THR A 395 23.62 15.59 -9.06
CA THR A 395 24.21 15.87 -10.40
C THR A 395 24.59 17.34 -10.61
N ASN A 396 24.25 18.24 -9.68
CA ASN A 396 24.64 19.65 -9.66
C ASN A 396 25.55 19.90 -8.42
N PRO A 397 26.90 19.77 -8.56
CA PRO A 397 27.84 20.04 -7.47
C PRO A 397 27.96 21.53 -7.15
#